data_5d15a0fd8798f751099767951f8d163f
#
_entry.id   5d15a0fd8798f751099767951f8d163f
#
_cell.length_a   1.000
_cell.length_b   1.000
_cell.length_c   1.000
_cell.angle_alpha   90.00
_cell.angle_beta   90.00
_cell.angle_gamma   90.00
#
_symmetry.space_group_name_H-M   'P 1'
#
loop_
_entity.id
_entity.type
_entity.pdbx_description
1 polymer ?
#
loop_
_entity_poly.entity_id
_entity_poly.type
_entity_poly.pdbx_seq_one_letter_code
_entity_poly.pdbx_strand_id
1 'polypeptide(L)'
;LSGDFDPDEMIAVIEKYFGQMEPNKDLPEITLTTSSVIESPVEKNVYGLDAENVMIGWKYPGARSEDALVAEIVASVLSNGSAGLIDLNINQQQKVLGAYGMSYGRPDAGEFIIMANPKHGQSLEEVKDLVLAEIAKLRNGEFDESLLTGTINNLKLNMMEVIEENS
;
A
#
# COMPACT_ATOMS: atom_id res chain seq x y z
N LEU A 1 -1.27 22.64 12.07
CA LEU A 1 -2.21 22.88 13.17
C LEU A 1 -3.63 22.71 12.63
N SER A 2 -4.47 22.01 13.36
CA SER A 2 -5.91 21.86 13.08
C SER A 2 -6.68 22.04 14.38
N GLY A 3 -7.89 22.56 14.31
CA GLY A 3 -8.76 22.82 15.45
C GLY A 3 -9.39 24.22 15.40
N ASP A 4 -10.14 24.56 16.44
CA ASP A 4 -10.78 25.87 16.59
C ASP A 4 -9.80 26.84 17.28
N PHE A 5 -9.15 27.69 16.50
CA PHE A 5 -8.22 28.70 16.99
C PHE A 5 -8.18 29.93 16.07
N ASP A 6 -7.85 31.10 16.62
CA ASP A 6 -7.57 32.30 15.84
C ASP A 6 -6.18 32.16 15.16
N PRO A 7 -6.09 32.21 13.82
CA PRO A 7 -4.84 32.08 13.10
C PRO A 7 -3.79 33.11 13.45
N ASP A 8 -4.20 34.39 13.66
CA ASP A 8 -3.26 35.48 13.94
C ASP A 8 -2.68 35.38 15.36
N GLU A 9 -3.49 35.00 16.35
CA GLU A 9 -3.00 34.69 17.70
C GLU A 9 -2.05 33.50 17.69
N MET A 10 -2.37 32.47 16.93
CA MET A 10 -1.52 31.27 16.84
C MET A 10 -0.18 31.56 16.15
N ILE A 11 -0.16 32.37 15.09
CA ILE A 11 1.08 32.84 14.44
C ILE A 11 1.95 33.58 15.44
N ALA A 12 1.38 34.47 16.24
CA ALA A 12 2.14 35.19 17.27
C ALA A 12 2.75 34.25 18.33
N VAL A 13 2.04 33.18 18.70
CA VAL A 13 2.56 32.15 19.58
C VAL A 13 3.71 31.38 18.93
N ILE A 14 3.57 31.00 17.66
CA ILE A 14 4.60 30.31 16.88
C ILE A 14 5.86 31.18 16.77
N GLU A 15 5.71 32.44 16.42
CA GLU A 15 6.83 33.39 16.33
C GLU A 15 7.55 33.57 17.67
N LYS A 16 6.82 33.66 18.78
CA LYS A 16 7.38 33.75 20.12
C LYS A 16 8.30 32.59 20.48
N TYR A 17 7.94 31.36 20.12
CA TYR A 17 8.68 30.15 20.48
C TYR A 17 9.68 29.69 19.42
N PHE A 18 9.38 29.88 18.16
CA PHE A 18 10.18 29.38 17.04
C PHE A 18 10.89 30.47 16.26
N GLY A 19 10.43 31.74 16.32
CA GLY A 19 11.01 32.85 15.58
C GLY A 19 12.45 33.21 15.99
N GLN A 20 12.92 32.69 17.13
CA GLN A 20 14.31 32.86 17.60
C GLN A 20 15.26 31.78 17.03
N MET A 21 14.73 30.78 16.33
CA MET A 21 15.55 29.71 15.75
C MET A 21 16.30 30.23 14.52
N GLU A 22 17.61 30.18 14.57
CA GLU A 22 18.42 30.51 13.39
C GLU A 22 18.25 29.43 12.32
N PRO A 23 18.01 29.84 11.04
CA PRO A 23 17.91 28.88 9.97
C PRO A 23 19.23 28.11 9.81
N ASN A 24 19.17 26.79 9.83
CA ASN A 24 20.33 25.98 9.50
C ASN A 24 20.61 26.08 8.01
N LYS A 25 21.72 26.75 7.65
CA LYS A 25 22.14 26.93 6.23
C LYS A 25 22.88 25.72 5.69
N ASP A 26 23.34 24.82 6.58
CA ASP A 26 24.11 23.63 6.25
C ASP A 26 23.25 22.36 6.29
N LEU A 27 22.02 22.45 5.78
CA LEU A 27 21.18 21.25 5.64
C LEU A 27 21.84 20.31 4.65
N PRO A 28 22.05 19.04 5.01
CA PRO A 28 22.60 18.07 4.07
C PRO A 28 21.67 17.91 2.86
N GLU A 29 22.23 17.95 1.68
CA GLU A 29 21.49 17.64 0.46
C GLU A 29 21.16 16.15 0.48
N ILE A 30 19.88 15.82 0.55
CA ILE A 30 19.42 14.43 0.53
C ILE A 30 19.48 13.95 -0.91
N THR A 31 20.54 13.24 -1.25
CA THR A 31 20.61 12.54 -2.54
C THR A 31 19.82 11.24 -2.42
N LEU A 32 18.65 11.20 -3.04
CA LEU A 32 17.86 10.00 -3.13
C LEU A 32 18.54 9.03 -4.09
N THR A 33 18.96 7.90 -3.57
CA THR A 33 19.44 6.80 -4.40
C THR A 33 18.21 6.15 -5.06
N THR A 34 17.99 6.42 -6.33
CA THR A 34 16.98 5.72 -7.12
C THR A 34 17.29 4.24 -7.05
N SER A 35 16.35 3.47 -6.53
CA SER A 35 16.52 2.02 -6.49
C SER A 35 16.60 1.47 -7.90
N SER A 36 17.53 0.55 -8.14
CA SER A 36 17.68 -0.14 -9.41
C SER A 36 16.35 -0.71 -9.91
N VAL A 37 16.13 -0.65 -11.21
CA VAL A 37 15.03 -1.33 -11.88
C VAL A 37 15.18 -2.84 -11.65
N ILE A 38 14.09 -3.50 -11.25
CA ILE A 38 14.07 -4.96 -11.14
C ILE A 38 13.74 -5.49 -12.55
N GLU A 39 14.75 -6.01 -13.25
CA GLU A 39 14.61 -6.50 -14.62
C GLU A 39 13.98 -7.92 -14.69
N SER A 40 14.11 -8.69 -13.62
CA SER A 40 13.55 -10.04 -13.52
C SER A 40 13.15 -10.35 -12.07
N PRO A 41 12.21 -11.28 -11.83
CA PRO A 41 11.86 -11.71 -10.48
C PRO A 41 13.08 -12.15 -9.68
N VAL A 42 13.18 -11.67 -8.44
CA VAL A 42 14.21 -12.08 -7.49
C VAL A 42 13.53 -12.84 -6.37
N GLU A 43 13.90 -14.11 -6.20
CA GLU A 43 13.38 -14.95 -5.13
C GLU A 43 14.47 -15.14 -4.05
N LYS A 44 14.06 -15.00 -2.78
CA LYS A 44 14.91 -15.19 -1.62
C LYS A 44 14.16 -15.92 -0.51
N ASN A 45 14.79 -16.90 0.10
CA ASN A 45 14.32 -17.54 1.31
C ASN A 45 15.01 -16.89 2.52
N VAL A 46 14.21 -16.45 3.47
CA VAL A 46 14.68 -15.89 4.76
C VAL A 46 14.24 -16.85 5.86
N TYR A 47 15.16 -17.24 6.71
CA TYR A 47 14.90 -18.15 7.83
C TYR A 47 14.88 -17.36 9.14
N GLY A 48 13.83 -17.55 9.94
CA GLY A 48 13.61 -16.84 11.20
C GLY A 48 12.80 -17.69 12.19
N LEU A 49 12.39 -17.07 13.28
CA LEU A 49 11.57 -17.70 14.32
C LEU A 49 10.06 -17.50 14.10
N ASP A 50 9.69 -16.63 13.18
CA ASP A 50 8.30 -16.33 12.86
C ASP A 50 7.66 -17.45 12.04
N ALA A 51 6.32 -17.46 12.01
CA ALA A 51 5.58 -18.39 11.18
C ALA A 51 5.90 -18.19 9.69
N GLU A 52 5.90 -19.27 8.94
CA GLU A 52 6.13 -19.24 7.50
C GLU A 52 5.13 -18.33 6.79
N ASN A 53 5.62 -17.54 5.85
CA ASN A 53 4.78 -16.69 5.00
C ASN A 53 5.43 -16.50 3.62
N VAL A 54 4.62 -16.12 2.65
CA VAL A 54 5.05 -15.69 1.31
C VAL A 54 4.81 -14.19 1.21
N MET A 55 5.82 -13.45 0.78
CA MET A 55 5.69 -12.03 0.45
C MET A 55 6.09 -11.82 -1.01
N ILE A 56 5.19 -11.24 -1.80
CA ILE A 56 5.43 -10.91 -3.20
C ILE A 56 5.27 -9.41 -3.36
N GLY A 57 6.28 -8.73 -3.92
CA GLY A 57 6.29 -7.28 -4.02
C GLY A 57 6.66 -6.76 -5.41
N TRP A 58 6.07 -5.64 -5.79
CA TRP A 58 6.37 -4.86 -6.99
C TRP A 58 6.69 -3.43 -6.59
N LYS A 59 7.65 -2.82 -7.28
CA LYS A 59 8.01 -1.43 -7.08
C LYS A 59 7.30 -0.52 -8.08
N TYR A 60 6.98 0.70 -7.63
CA TYR A 60 6.53 1.79 -8.48
C TYR A 60 7.20 3.12 -8.06
N PRO A 61 7.13 4.19 -8.87
CA PRO A 61 7.92 5.42 -8.65
C PRO A 61 7.65 6.17 -7.34
N GLY A 62 6.53 5.96 -6.70
CA GLY A 62 6.21 6.57 -5.40
C GLY A 62 4.87 7.31 -5.37
N ALA A 63 4.53 7.86 -4.21
CA ALA A 63 3.20 8.39 -3.90
C ALA A 63 2.73 9.56 -4.79
N ARG A 64 3.66 10.25 -5.47
CA ARG A 64 3.34 11.35 -6.38
C ARG A 64 3.15 10.93 -7.83
N SER A 65 3.34 9.65 -8.14
CA SER A 65 3.17 9.11 -9.48
C SER A 65 1.71 8.70 -9.74
N GLU A 66 1.32 8.65 -11.00
CA GLU A 66 0.03 8.07 -11.40
C GLU A 66 -0.05 6.59 -11.02
N ASP A 67 1.08 5.89 -11.02
CA ASP A 67 1.18 4.48 -10.61
C ASP A 67 0.77 4.25 -9.15
N ALA A 68 0.91 5.24 -8.27
CA ALA A 68 0.47 5.13 -6.88
C ALA A 68 -1.04 4.90 -6.76
N LEU A 69 -1.83 5.68 -7.50
CA LEU A 69 -3.28 5.50 -7.54
C LEU A 69 -3.67 4.17 -8.18
N VAL A 70 -2.98 3.78 -9.26
CA VAL A 70 -3.19 2.48 -9.90
C VAL A 70 -2.87 1.34 -8.93
N ALA A 71 -1.76 1.41 -8.19
CA ALA A 71 -1.37 0.41 -7.21
C ALA A 71 -2.38 0.30 -6.05
N GLU A 72 -2.98 1.41 -5.62
CA GLU A 72 -4.03 1.43 -4.61
C GLU A 72 -5.32 0.76 -5.12
N ILE A 73 -5.74 1.08 -6.34
CA ILE A 73 -6.89 0.43 -6.98
C ILE A 73 -6.63 -1.07 -7.16
N VAL A 74 -5.46 -1.47 -7.65
CA VAL A 74 -5.06 -2.87 -7.80
C VAL A 74 -5.08 -3.60 -6.44
N ALA A 75 -4.52 -2.99 -5.40
CA ALA A 75 -4.56 -3.55 -4.06
C ALA A 75 -6.00 -3.81 -3.59
N SER A 76 -6.89 -2.84 -3.79
CA SER A 76 -8.29 -2.94 -3.38
C SER A 76 -9.11 -3.93 -4.22
N VAL A 77 -8.86 -4.04 -5.53
CA VAL A 77 -9.49 -5.06 -6.39
C VAL A 77 -9.02 -6.47 -6.01
N LEU A 78 -7.77 -6.62 -5.61
CA LEU A 78 -7.26 -7.91 -5.14
C LEU A 78 -7.69 -8.24 -3.72
N SER A 79 -7.66 -7.28 -2.80
CA SER A 79 -7.92 -7.51 -1.39
C SER A 79 -8.48 -6.25 -0.72
N ASN A 80 -9.77 -6.25 -0.43
CA ASN A 80 -10.46 -5.17 0.30
C ASN A 80 -11.15 -5.67 1.58
N GLY A 81 -10.85 -6.90 1.97
CA GLY A 81 -11.40 -7.56 3.16
C GLY A 81 -12.78 -8.19 2.97
N SER A 82 -13.39 -8.08 1.78
CA SER A 82 -14.77 -8.57 1.55
C SER A 82 -14.96 -9.23 0.18
N ALA A 83 -14.67 -8.50 -0.89
CA ALA A 83 -15.05 -8.86 -2.24
C ALA A 83 -13.87 -8.84 -3.24
N GLY A 84 -12.65 -8.62 -2.78
CA GLY A 84 -11.46 -8.71 -3.63
C GLY A 84 -11.24 -10.12 -4.17
N LEU A 85 -10.48 -10.25 -5.24
CA LEU A 85 -10.20 -11.56 -5.85
C LEU A 85 -9.54 -12.53 -4.86
N ILE A 86 -8.59 -12.06 -4.08
CA ILE A 86 -7.94 -12.82 -3.01
C ILE A 86 -8.95 -13.15 -1.92
N ASP A 87 -9.80 -12.19 -1.55
CA ASP A 87 -10.79 -12.40 -0.50
C ASP A 87 -11.79 -13.50 -0.87
N LEU A 88 -12.34 -13.44 -2.10
CA LEU A 88 -13.34 -14.40 -2.58
C LEU A 88 -12.73 -15.78 -2.92
N ASN A 89 -11.60 -15.79 -3.61
CA ASN A 89 -11.07 -17.01 -4.23
C ASN A 89 -10.04 -17.74 -3.36
N ILE A 90 -9.44 -17.05 -2.38
CA ILE A 90 -8.42 -17.62 -1.50
C ILE A 90 -8.93 -17.65 -0.05
N ASN A 91 -9.27 -16.49 0.54
CA ASN A 91 -9.61 -16.39 1.96
C ASN A 91 -10.95 -17.06 2.27
N GLN A 92 -12.02 -16.71 1.56
CA GLN A 92 -13.35 -17.30 1.81
C GLN A 92 -13.39 -18.79 1.45
N GLN A 93 -12.57 -19.22 0.48
CA GLN A 93 -12.39 -20.64 0.16
C GLN A 93 -11.44 -21.34 1.13
N GLN A 94 -10.91 -20.61 2.10
CA GLN A 94 -9.99 -21.16 3.10
C GLN A 94 -8.80 -21.91 2.47
N LYS A 95 -8.25 -21.42 1.35
CA LYS A 95 -7.11 -22.07 0.68
C LYS A 95 -5.79 -21.84 1.39
N VAL A 96 -5.69 -20.78 2.17
CA VAL A 96 -4.55 -20.42 3.05
C VAL A 96 -5.10 -20.00 4.42
N LEU A 97 -4.23 -19.70 5.39
CA LEU A 97 -4.68 -19.12 6.67
C LEU A 97 -5.14 -17.67 6.50
N GLY A 98 -4.51 -16.93 5.60
CA GLY A 98 -4.89 -15.58 5.25
C GLY A 98 -3.98 -15.03 4.17
N ALA A 99 -4.54 -14.23 3.28
CA ALA A 99 -3.78 -13.50 2.27
C ALA A 99 -4.39 -12.11 2.09
N TYR A 100 -3.54 -11.10 1.88
CA TYR A 100 -3.96 -9.72 1.68
C TYR A 100 -2.93 -8.95 0.84
N GLY A 101 -3.43 -7.94 0.13
CA GLY A 101 -2.62 -7.04 -0.67
C GLY A 101 -2.67 -5.61 -0.12
N MET A 102 -1.58 -4.89 -0.25
CA MET A 102 -1.50 -3.49 0.18
C MET A 102 -0.53 -2.70 -0.69
N SER A 103 -0.76 -1.40 -0.79
CA SER A 103 0.12 -0.46 -1.47
C SER A 103 0.70 0.53 -0.46
N TYR A 104 2.00 0.74 -0.51
CA TYR A 104 2.72 1.73 0.29
C TYR A 104 3.42 2.74 -0.61
N GLY A 105 2.95 3.97 -0.63
CA GLY A 105 3.59 5.08 -1.34
C GLY A 105 4.41 5.95 -0.40
N ARG A 106 5.75 5.96 -0.56
CA ARG A 106 6.61 7.01 -0.03
C ARG A 106 6.80 8.08 -1.10
N PRO A 107 7.25 9.30 -0.76
CA PRO A 107 7.38 10.38 -1.76
C PRO A 107 8.13 9.97 -3.03
N ASP A 108 9.18 9.18 -2.90
CA ASP A 108 10.13 8.87 -3.97
C ASP A 108 10.19 7.39 -4.37
N ALA A 109 9.46 6.55 -3.67
CA ALA A 109 9.37 5.12 -3.98
C ALA A 109 8.06 4.55 -3.45
N GLY A 110 7.48 3.63 -4.20
CA GLY A 110 6.30 2.88 -3.78
C GLY A 110 6.48 1.39 -3.95
N GLU A 111 5.74 0.64 -3.18
CA GLU A 111 5.70 -0.81 -3.23
C GLU A 111 4.27 -1.32 -3.11
N PHE A 112 3.90 -2.22 -3.99
CA PHE A 112 2.71 -3.03 -3.87
C PHE A 112 3.13 -4.41 -3.38
N ILE A 113 2.53 -4.87 -2.28
CA ILE A 113 2.92 -6.10 -1.61
C ILE A 113 1.68 -6.98 -1.42
N ILE A 114 1.84 -8.29 -1.65
CA ILE A 114 0.89 -9.31 -1.23
C ILE A 114 1.58 -10.20 -0.21
N MET A 115 0.92 -10.41 0.93
CA MET A 115 1.35 -11.36 1.96
C MET A 115 0.34 -12.49 2.04
N ALA A 116 0.84 -13.72 2.20
CA ALA A 116 0.00 -14.90 2.36
C ALA A 116 0.63 -15.90 3.34
N ASN A 117 -0.20 -16.45 4.23
CA ASN A 117 0.22 -17.38 5.27
C ASN A 117 -0.27 -18.79 4.93
N PRO A 118 0.64 -19.78 4.82
CA PRO A 118 0.28 -21.17 4.51
C PRO A 118 -0.52 -21.81 5.64
N LYS A 119 -1.31 -22.81 5.30
CA LYS A 119 -1.86 -23.76 6.27
C LYS A 119 -0.77 -24.71 6.76
N HIS A 120 -1.06 -25.39 7.86
CA HIS A 120 -0.17 -26.43 8.33
C HIS A 120 0.07 -27.51 7.24
N GLY A 121 1.33 -27.72 6.90
CA GLY A 121 1.76 -28.68 5.88
C GLY A 121 1.59 -28.22 4.43
N GLN A 122 1.15 -26.99 4.19
CA GLN A 122 1.08 -26.38 2.86
C GLN A 122 2.44 -25.78 2.48
N SER A 123 2.90 -26.01 1.26
CA SER A 123 4.17 -25.46 0.80
C SER A 123 4.06 -23.97 0.45
N LEU A 124 5.15 -23.21 0.63
CA LEU A 124 5.22 -21.80 0.23
C LEU A 124 5.04 -21.62 -1.29
N GLU A 125 5.50 -22.58 -2.07
CA GLU A 125 5.33 -22.59 -3.53
C GLU A 125 3.85 -22.67 -3.93
N GLU A 126 3.09 -23.58 -3.30
CA GLU A 126 1.65 -23.70 -3.53
C GLU A 126 0.92 -22.39 -3.19
N VAL A 127 1.28 -21.74 -2.08
CA VAL A 127 0.71 -20.45 -1.67
C VAL A 127 1.06 -19.35 -2.68
N LYS A 128 2.31 -19.31 -3.14
CA LYS A 128 2.77 -18.39 -4.19
C LYS A 128 1.94 -18.55 -5.46
N ASP A 129 1.75 -19.79 -5.92
CA ASP A 129 0.99 -20.08 -7.14
C ASP A 129 -0.48 -19.67 -7.02
N LEU A 130 -1.11 -19.88 -5.87
CA LEU A 130 -2.49 -19.41 -5.61
C LEU A 130 -2.60 -17.88 -5.74
N VAL A 131 -1.66 -17.14 -5.17
CA VAL A 131 -1.65 -15.68 -5.25
C VAL A 131 -1.38 -15.20 -6.68
N LEU A 132 -0.40 -15.79 -7.37
CA LEU A 132 -0.06 -15.41 -8.74
C LEU A 132 -1.20 -15.71 -9.72
N ALA A 133 -2.01 -16.74 -9.46
CA ALA A 133 -3.20 -17.03 -10.26
C ALA A 133 -4.24 -15.92 -10.17
N GLU A 134 -4.46 -15.32 -8.99
CA GLU A 134 -5.40 -14.18 -8.86
C GLU A 134 -4.85 -12.91 -9.53
N ILE A 135 -3.55 -12.69 -9.49
CA ILE A 135 -2.90 -11.60 -10.23
C ILE A 135 -3.05 -11.81 -11.74
N ALA A 136 -2.94 -13.04 -12.22
CA ALA A 136 -3.14 -13.35 -13.62
C ALA A 136 -4.59 -13.05 -14.06
N LYS A 137 -5.59 -13.39 -13.25
CA LYS A 137 -6.99 -13.03 -13.51
C LYS A 137 -7.17 -11.51 -13.59
N LEU A 138 -6.62 -10.76 -12.62
CA LEU A 138 -6.67 -9.30 -12.67
C LEU A 138 -6.06 -8.76 -13.97
N ARG A 139 -4.88 -9.24 -14.35
CA ARG A 139 -4.18 -8.81 -15.55
C ARG A 139 -4.93 -9.13 -16.85
N ASN A 140 -5.68 -10.21 -16.85
CA ASN A 140 -6.50 -10.62 -17.98
C ASN A 140 -7.90 -9.99 -18.00
N GLY A 141 -8.28 -9.21 -16.97
CA GLY A 141 -9.61 -8.65 -16.82
C GLY A 141 -10.68 -9.70 -16.47
N GLU A 142 -10.28 -10.81 -15.87
CA GLU A 142 -11.18 -11.92 -15.49
C GLU A 142 -11.82 -11.66 -14.11
N PHE A 143 -12.53 -10.53 -13.98
CA PHE A 143 -13.27 -10.15 -12.78
C PHE A 143 -14.51 -9.31 -13.16
N ASP A 144 -15.45 -9.20 -12.25
CA ASP A 144 -16.67 -8.42 -12.47
C ASP A 144 -16.33 -6.91 -12.44
N GLU A 145 -16.75 -6.16 -13.47
CA GLU A 145 -16.52 -4.72 -13.58
C GLU A 145 -17.13 -3.94 -12.39
N SER A 146 -18.17 -4.48 -11.75
CA SER A 146 -18.77 -3.89 -10.55
C SER A 146 -17.78 -3.79 -9.39
N LEU A 147 -16.80 -4.70 -9.32
CA LEU A 147 -15.75 -4.67 -8.32
C LEU A 147 -14.86 -3.42 -8.49
N LEU A 148 -14.47 -3.10 -9.71
CA LEU A 148 -13.69 -1.88 -9.99
C LEU A 148 -14.50 -0.63 -9.70
N THR A 149 -15.76 -0.58 -10.12
CA THR A 149 -16.66 0.54 -9.83
C THR A 149 -16.86 0.73 -8.32
N GLY A 150 -17.08 -0.34 -7.60
CA GLY A 150 -17.20 -0.34 -6.13
C GLY A 150 -15.92 0.15 -5.44
N THR A 151 -14.76 -0.33 -5.89
CA THR A 151 -13.44 0.11 -5.39
C THR A 151 -13.26 1.61 -5.58
N ILE A 152 -13.50 2.13 -6.79
CA ILE A 152 -13.37 3.58 -7.08
C ILE A 152 -14.32 4.41 -6.21
N ASN A 153 -15.56 3.95 -6.02
CA ASN A 153 -16.52 4.65 -5.18
C ASN A 153 -16.10 4.68 -3.71
N ASN A 154 -15.60 3.56 -3.18
CA ASN A 154 -15.07 3.49 -1.81
C ASN A 154 -13.86 4.40 -1.61
N LEU A 155 -12.93 4.44 -2.56
CA LEU A 155 -11.78 5.36 -2.49
C LEU A 155 -12.23 6.82 -2.48
N LYS A 156 -13.21 7.19 -3.31
CA LYS A 156 -13.79 8.56 -3.28
C LYS A 156 -14.45 8.87 -1.95
N LEU A 157 -15.19 7.92 -1.37
CA LEU A 157 -15.84 8.09 -0.08
C LEU A 157 -14.80 8.32 1.03
N ASN A 158 -13.77 7.49 1.10
CA ASN A 158 -12.68 7.63 2.06
C ASN A 158 -11.97 8.99 1.94
N MET A 159 -11.74 9.46 0.70
CA MET A 159 -11.17 10.79 0.48
C MET A 159 -12.08 11.92 1.00
N MET A 160 -13.39 11.79 0.85
CA MET A 160 -14.35 12.77 1.36
C MET A 160 -14.37 12.77 2.89
N GLU A 161 -14.38 11.61 3.53
CA GLU A 161 -14.34 11.46 4.99
C GLU A 161 -13.08 12.13 5.58
N VAL A 162 -11.91 11.87 4.98
CA VAL A 162 -10.65 12.51 5.42
C VAL A 162 -10.71 14.04 5.31
N ILE A 163 -11.39 14.59 4.31
CA ILE A 163 -11.56 16.04 4.16
C ILE A 163 -12.50 16.58 5.24
N GLU A 164 -13.60 15.89 5.51
CA GLU A 164 -14.58 16.29 6.53
C GLU A 164 -14.01 16.25 7.95
N GLU A 165 -13.20 15.21 8.27
CA GLU A 165 -12.54 15.10 9.58
C GLU A 165 -11.50 16.20 9.83
N ASN A 166 -10.97 16.83 8.79
CA ASN A 166 -9.94 17.87 8.88
C ASN A 166 -10.49 19.30 8.64
N SER A 167 -11.80 19.43 8.48
CA SER A 167 -12.49 20.73 8.36
C SER A 167 -13.17 21.10 9.67
#